data_65bc918415476269f14d34886e9bf9c7
#
_entry.id   65bc918415476269f14d34886e9bf9c7
#
_cell.length_a   1.000
_cell.length_b   1.000
_cell.length_c   1.000
_cell.angle_alpha   90.00
_cell.angle_beta   90.00
_cell.angle_gamma   90.00
#
_symmetry.space_group_name_H-M   'P 1'
#
loop_
_entity.id
_entity.type
_entity.pdbx_description
1 polymer ?
#
loop_
_entity_poly.entity_id
_entity_poly.type
_entity_poly.pdbx_seq_one_letter_code
_entity_poly.pdbx_strand_id
1 'polypeptide(L)'
;MSPRKILVTSALPYANGEIHLGHLLEYIQTDIWVRFQKMMGHECHYVCADDAHGTPIMLKANELGITSEELIKGVSERHQTDFKEFSIGFSQYHSTHSPENKEISSDIYNKLNDSGFIKTRTISQAFDPEKKMFLPDRFIRGECPKCGAKDQYGDNCESC
;
A
#
# COMPACT_ATOMS: atom_id res chain seq x y z
N MET A 1 -31.88 -18.14 -4.79
CA MET A 1 -31.32 -16.90 -5.38
C MET A 1 -30.45 -17.30 -6.55
N SER A 2 -30.40 -16.54 -7.64
CA SER A 2 -29.47 -16.82 -8.74
C SER A 2 -28.03 -16.62 -8.28
N PRO A 3 -27.08 -17.47 -8.77
CA PRO A 3 -25.66 -17.29 -8.49
C PRO A 3 -25.16 -15.90 -8.91
N ARG A 4 -24.34 -15.28 -8.07
CA ARG A 4 -23.68 -13.97 -8.36
C ARG A 4 -22.21 -14.19 -8.61
N LYS A 5 -21.60 -13.31 -9.41
CA LYS A 5 -20.15 -13.16 -9.49
C LYS A 5 -19.71 -12.03 -8.56
N ILE A 6 -18.82 -12.33 -7.66
CA ILE A 6 -18.40 -11.41 -6.59
C ILE A 6 -16.88 -11.33 -6.59
N LEU A 7 -16.35 -10.12 -6.72
CA LEU A 7 -14.96 -9.81 -6.49
C LEU A 7 -14.81 -9.18 -5.10
N VAL A 8 -13.90 -9.69 -4.31
CA VAL A 8 -13.64 -9.24 -2.93
C VAL A 8 -12.20 -8.81 -2.81
N THR A 9 -11.99 -7.66 -2.19
CA THR A 9 -10.67 -7.15 -1.84
C THR A 9 -10.65 -6.79 -0.36
N SER A 10 -9.48 -6.78 0.24
CA SER A 10 -9.16 -6.14 1.53
C SER A 10 -8.06 -5.11 1.34
N ALA A 11 -7.76 -4.34 2.38
CA ALA A 11 -6.65 -3.40 2.34
C ALA A 11 -5.35 -4.14 1.96
N LEU A 12 -4.53 -3.53 1.10
CA LEU A 12 -3.24 -4.10 0.73
C LEU A 12 -2.25 -3.89 1.88
N PRO A 13 -1.59 -4.93 2.39
CA PRO A 13 -0.58 -4.77 3.42
C PRO A 13 0.63 -4.04 2.84
N TYR A 14 1.14 -3.07 3.59
CA TYR A 14 2.28 -2.29 3.16
C TYR A 14 3.58 -3.10 3.32
N ALA A 15 4.34 -3.24 2.24
CA ALA A 15 5.52 -4.12 2.16
C ALA A 15 6.77 -3.55 2.86
N ASN A 16 6.62 -2.95 4.05
CA ASN A 16 7.72 -2.43 4.86
C ASN A 16 7.92 -3.16 6.20
N GLY A 17 7.09 -4.14 6.51
CA GLY A 17 7.14 -4.87 7.78
C GLY A 17 6.28 -6.13 7.80
N GLU A 18 6.22 -6.76 8.95
CA GLU A 18 5.51 -8.01 9.18
C GLU A 18 4.00 -7.80 9.34
N ILE A 19 3.23 -8.85 9.08
CA ILE A 19 1.81 -8.90 9.44
C ILE A 19 1.67 -8.93 10.95
N HIS A 20 0.70 -8.22 11.48
CA HIS A 20 0.35 -8.24 12.89
C HIS A 20 -1.15 -8.55 13.08
N LEU A 21 -1.58 -8.77 14.32
CA LEU A 21 -2.96 -9.16 14.64
C LEU A 21 -4.02 -8.20 14.08
N GLY A 22 -3.72 -6.91 14.00
CA GLY A 22 -4.61 -5.91 13.41
C GLY A 22 -4.88 -6.16 11.92
N HIS A 23 -3.84 -6.53 11.18
CA HIS A 23 -3.97 -6.93 9.79
C HIS A 23 -4.77 -8.25 9.66
N LEU A 24 -4.40 -9.26 10.45
CA LEU A 24 -5.04 -10.57 10.41
C LEU A 24 -6.55 -10.51 10.68
N LEU A 25 -7.00 -9.61 11.57
CA LEU A 25 -8.41 -9.44 11.87
C LEU A 25 -9.23 -9.15 10.60
N GLU A 26 -8.78 -8.22 9.77
CA GLU A 26 -9.44 -7.88 8.51
C GLU A 26 -9.45 -9.05 7.52
N TYR A 27 -8.29 -9.67 7.31
CA TYR A 27 -8.15 -10.76 6.33
C TYR A 27 -8.93 -12.00 6.73
N ILE A 28 -8.94 -12.38 8.01
CA ILE A 28 -9.70 -13.51 8.53
C ILE A 28 -11.22 -13.26 8.39
N GLN A 29 -11.69 -12.09 8.78
CA GLN A 29 -13.11 -11.73 8.65
C GLN A 29 -13.55 -11.75 7.18
N THR A 30 -12.73 -11.22 6.29
CA THR A 30 -12.99 -11.22 4.85
C THR A 30 -13.03 -12.65 4.30
N ASP A 31 -12.06 -13.49 4.67
CA ASP A 31 -12.01 -14.90 4.23
C ASP A 31 -13.23 -15.70 4.72
N ILE A 32 -13.66 -15.51 5.97
CA ILE A 32 -14.89 -16.12 6.50
C ILE A 32 -16.10 -15.74 5.65
N TRP A 33 -16.23 -14.45 5.33
CA TRP A 33 -17.33 -13.97 4.49
C TRP A 33 -17.26 -14.56 3.07
N VAL A 34 -16.08 -14.63 2.47
CA VAL A 34 -15.86 -15.22 1.14
C VAL A 34 -16.24 -16.70 1.13
N ARG A 35 -15.83 -17.46 2.14
CA ARG A 35 -16.21 -18.88 2.31
C ARG A 35 -17.73 -19.03 2.40
N PHE A 36 -18.38 -18.19 3.18
CA PHE A 36 -19.84 -18.18 3.27
C PHE A 36 -20.49 -17.93 1.92
N GLN A 37 -20.04 -16.93 1.15
CA GLN A 37 -20.59 -16.66 -0.19
C GLN A 37 -20.42 -17.86 -1.14
N LYS A 38 -19.26 -18.51 -1.11
CA LYS A 38 -19.00 -19.74 -1.89
C LYS A 38 -19.94 -20.88 -1.47
N MET A 39 -20.17 -21.07 -0.17
CA MET A 39 -21.12 -22.05 0.36
C MET A 39 -22.56 -21.78 -0.08
N MET A 40 -22.93 -20.51 -0.28
CA MET A 40 -24.24 -20.10 -0.82
C MET A 40 -24.37 -20.29 -2.33
N GLY A 41 -23.34 -20.86 -2.99
CA GLY A 41 -23.35 -21.15 -4.43
C GLY A 41 -22.98 -19.95 -5.31
N HIS A 42 -22.35 -18.92 -4.75
CA HIS A 42 -21.84 -17.77 -5.52
C HIS A 42 -20.43 -18.03 -6.05
N GLU A 43 -20.13 -17.52 -7.24
CA GLU A 43 -18.77 -17.41 -7.77
C GLU A 43 -18.08 -16.23 -7.09
N CYS A 44 -17.19 -16.51 -6.13
CA CYS A 44 -16.58 -15.48 -5.30
C CYS A 44 -15.05 -15.57 -5.41
N HIS A 45 -14.40 -14.49 -5.83
CA HIS A 45 -12.96 -14.34 -5.96
C HIS A 45 -12.45 -13.35 -4.93
N TYR A 46 -11.56 -13.82 -4.04
CA TYR A 46 -10.87 -12.98 -3.06
C TYR A 46 -9.46 -12.70 -3.57
N VAL A 47 -9.15 -11.44 -3.84
CA VAL A 47 -7.85 -11.02 -4.36
C VAL A 47 -7.22 -9.98 -3.44
N CYS A 48 -5.90 -10.04 -3.31
CA CYS A 48 -5.12 -9.07 -2.56
C CYS A 48 -3.71 -8.94 -3.18
N ALA A 49 -2.94 -7.97 -2.71
CA ALA A 49 -1.56 -7.74 -3.14
C ALA A 49 -0.79 -7.00 -2.05
N ASP A 50 0.53 -7.07 -2.07
CA ASP A 50 1.37 -6.16 -1.28
C ASP A 50 1.36 -4.76 -1.89
N ASP A 51 1.20 -3.72 -1.04
CA ASP A 51 1.50 -2.34 -1.41
C ASP A 51 3.00 -2.12 -1.30
N ALA A 52 3.69 -2.15 -2.45
CA ALA A 52 5.13 -2.32 -2.55
C ALA A 52 5.90 -1.04 -2.93
N HIS A 53 5.28 0.14 -2.86
CA HIS A 53 5.92 1.39 -3.26
C HIS A 53 5.95 2.43 -2.14
N GLY A 54 6.88 3.37 -2.26
CA GLY A 54 6.97 4.56 -1.41
C GLY A 54 8.30 4.71 -0.68
N THR A 55 8.56 5.94 -0.24
CA THR A 55 9.78 6.34 0.45
C THR A 55 10.12 5.48 1.69
N PRO A 56 9.18 5.06 2.55
CA PRO A 56 9.51 4.22 3.70
C PRO A 56 10.18 2.89 3.33
N ILE A 57 9.79 2.27 2.21
CA ILE A 57 10.42 1.04 1.71
C ILE A 57 11.86 1.32 1.29
N MET A 58 12.10 2.41 0.54
CA MET A 58 13.45 2.81 0.13
C MET A 58 14.36 3.08 1.34
N LEU A 59 13.86 3.80 2.34
CA LEU A 59 14.62 4.10 3.55
C LEU A 59 14.95 2.84 4.35
N LYS A 60 13.98 1.93 4.47
CA LYS A 60 14.19 0.65 5.16
C LYS A 60 15.18 -0.25 4.43
N ALA A 61 15.11 -0.31 3.11
CA ALA A 61 16.07 -1.05 2.29
C ALA A 61 17.50 -0.49 2.45
N ASN A 62 17.65 0.83 2.41
CA ASN A 62 18.94 1.50 2.65
C ASN A 62 19.49 1.23 4.05
N GLU A 63 18.64 1.26 5.09
CA GLU A 63 19.03 0.93 6.48
C GLU A 63 19.58 -0.50 6.59
N LEU A 64 18.98 -1.43 5.85
CA LEU A 64 19.36 -2.84 5.82
C LEU A 64 20.51 -3.14 4.85
N GLY A 65 20.90 -2.19 4.01
CA GLY A 65 21.96 -2.37 3.00
C GLY A 65 21.56 -3.30 1.86
N ILE A 66 20.27 -3.38 1.53
CA ILE A 66 19.71 -4.19 0.44
C ILE A 66 18.93 -3.32 -0.55
N THR A 67 18.54 -3.89 -1.69
CA THR A 67 17.69 -3.18 -2.65
C THR A 67 16.22 -3.15 -2.19
N SER A 68 15.45 -2.21 -2.71
CA SER A 68 13.99 -2.15 -2.44
C SER A 68 13.29 -3.42 -2.93
N GLU A 69 13.73 -3.95 -4.06
CA GLU A 69 13.20 -5.18 -4.66
C GLU A 69 13.46 -6.40 -3.77
N GLU A 70 14.66 -6.52 -3.19
CA GLU A 70 14.97 -7.59 -2.24
C GLU A 70 14.13 -7.48 -0.98
N LEU A 71 13.93 -6.27 -0.46
CA LEU A 71 13.10 -6.03 0.71
C LEU A 71 11.66 -6.46 0.46
N ILE A 72 11.01 -5.93 -0.60
CA ILE A 72 9.59 -6.22 -0.87
C ILE A 72 9.37 -7.70 -1.20
N LYS A 73 10.32 -8.35 -1.87
CA LYS A 73 10.26 -9.79 -2.13
C LYS A 73 10.25 -10.59 -0.83
N GLY A 74 11.20 -10.32 0.06
CA GLY A 74 11.29 -11.00 1.34
C GLY A 74 10.08 -10.76 2.25
N VAL A 75 9.52 -9.53 2.24
CA VAL A 75 8.29 -9.21 2.96
C VAL A 75 7.11 -9.96 2.38
N SER A 76 6.96 -9.98 1.06
CA SER A 76 5.86 -10.69 0.38
C SER A 76 5.85 -12.20 0.69
N GLU A 77 7.02 -12.83 0.72
CA GLU A 77 7.15 -14.25 1.06
C GLU A 77 6.68 -14.53 2.50
N ARG A 78 7.00 -13.64 3.44
CA ARG A 78 6.54 -13.74 4.84
C ARG A 78 5.04 -13.51 4.96
N HIS A 79 4.50 -12.44 4.35
CA HIS A 79 3.05 -12.19 4.33
C HIS A 79 2.27 -13.40 3.82
N GLN A 80 2.69 -14.00 2.71
CA GLN A 80 2.02 -15.17 2.16
C GLN A 80 2.13 -16.39 3.08
N THR A 81 3.25 -16.55 3.80
CA THR A 81 3.42 -17.59 4.81
C THR A 81 2.44 -17.41 5.97
N ASP A 82 2.36 -16.20 6.52
CA ASP A 82 1.45 -15.86 7.61
C ASP A 82 -0.01 -16.10 7.19
N PHE A 83 -0.41 -15.60 6.03
CA PHE A 83 -1.77 -15.82 5.53
C PHE A 83 -2.11 -17.30 5.35
N LYS A 84 -1.17 -18.10 4.89
CA LYS A 84 -1.34 -19.55 4.75
C LYS A 84 -1.49 -20.23 6.12
N GLU A 85 -0.68 -19.84 7.11
CA GLU A 85 -0.76 -20.39 8.46
C GLU A 85 -2.10 -20.10 9.13
N PHE A 86 -2.68 -18.92 8.86
CA PHE A 86 -4.03 -18.56 9.30
C PHE A 86 -5.14 -19.04 8.36
N SER A 87 -4.81 -19.90 7.38
CA SER A 87 -5.77 -20.50 6.44
C SER A 87 -6.57 -19.48 5.61
N ILE A 88 -6.02 -18.30 5.36
CA ILE A 88 -6.63 -17.28 4.51
C ILE A 88 -6.47 -17.69 3.05
N GLY A 89 -7.58 -17.85 2.34
CA GLY A 89 -7.62 -18.43 0.99
C GLY A 89 -7.85 -17.38 -0.10
N PHE A 90 -6.81 -16.63 -0.47
CA PHE A 90 -6.88 -15.78 -1.66
C PHE A 90 -7.03 -16.61 -2.94
N SER A 91 -7.87 -16.14 -3.87
CA SER A 91 -7.91 -16.65 -5.24
C SER A 91 -6.66 -16.25 -6.01
N GLN A 92 -6.15 -15.04 -5.72
CA GLN A 92 -4.88 -14.51 -6.22
C GLN A 92 -4.30 -13.54 -5.19
N TYR A 93 -3.00 -13.70 -4.89
CA TYR A 93 -2.20 -12.73 -4.15
C TYR A 93 -1.04 -12.27 -5.04
N HIS A 94 -0.82 -10.97 -5.13
CA HIS A 94 0.17 -10.40 -6.05
C HIS A 94 0.94 -9.23 -5.39
N SER A 95 1.49 -8.34 -6.20
CA SER A 95 2.19 -7.15 -5.74
C SER A 95 1.83 -5.95 -6.62
N THR A 96 1.75 -4.76 -6.02
CA THR A 96 1.67 -3.51 -6.80
C THR A 96 2.95 -3.27 -7.61
N HIS A 97 4.07 -3.90 -7.23
CA HIS A 97 5.33 -3.90 -7.99
C HIS A 97 5.35 -5.06 -9.01
N SER A 98 4.41 -5.02 -9.95
CA SER A 98 4.31 -6.02 -11.01
C SER A 98 4.23 -5.38 -12.40
N PRO A 99 4.65 -6.10 -13.47
CA PRO A 99 4.52 -5.60 -14.83
C PRO A 99 3.08 -5.28 -15.20
N GLU A 100 2.13 -6.12 -14.78
CA GLU A 100 0.71 -5.97 -15.06
C GLU A 100 0.14 -4.71 -14.40
N ASN A 101 0.49 -4.47 -13.14
CA ASN A 101 0.05 -3.25 -12.44
C ASN A 101 0.64 -2.00 -13.08
N LYS A 102 1.91 -2.04 -13.50
CA LYS A 102 2.56 -0.93 -14.20
C LYS A 102 1.86 -0.62 -15.53
N GLU A 103 1.56 -1.64 -16.33
CA GLU A 103 0.88 -1.49 -17.61
C GLU A 103 -0.51 -0.86 -17.42
N ILE A 104 -1.34 -1.46 -16.55
CA ILE A 104 -2.72 -0.99 -16.31
C ILE A 104 -2.74 0.41 -15.71
N SER A 105 -1.89 0.70 -14.72
CA SER A 105 -1.81 2.03 -14.11
C SER A 105 -1.39 3.10 -15.12
N SER A 106 -0.43 2.77 -16.00
CA SER A 106 0.01 3.68 -17.06
C SER A 106 -1.10 3.93 -18.09
N ASP A 107 -1.84 2.90 -18.47
CA ASP A 107 -2.98 3.02 -19.39
C ASP A 107 -4.09 3.90 -18.80
N ILE A 108 -4.45 3.69 -17.53
CA ILE A 108 -5.43 4.52 -16.82
C ILE A 108 -4.96 5.97 -16.75
N TYR A 109 -3.69 6.20 -16.38
CA TYR A 109 -3.12 7.55 -16.33
C TYR A 109 -3.21 8.26 -17.69
N ASN A 110 -2.80 7.58 -18.76
CA ASN A 110 -2.83 8.15 -20.10
C ASN A 110 -4.25 8.51 -20.54
N LYS A 111 -5.23 7.62 -20.31
CA LYS A 111 -6.64 7.88 -20.61
C LYS A 111 -7.20 9.08 -19.85
N LEU A 112 -6.84 9.24 -18.57
CA LEU A 112 -7.24 10.39 -17.77
C LEU A 112 -6.58 11.68 -18.25
N ASN A 113 -5.30 11.62 -18.59
CA ASN A 113 -4.56 12.76 -19.13
C ASN A 113 -5.14 13.23 -20.47
N ASP A 114 -5.37 12.31 -21.40
CA ASP A 114 -5.93 12.60 -22.73
C ASP A 114 -7.36 13.14 -22.64
N SER A 115 -8.09 12.75 -21.62
CA SER A 115 -9.43 13.27 -21.32
C SER A 115 -9.42 14.61 -20.57
N GLY A 116 -8.23 15.17 -20.26
CA GLY A 116 -8.08 16.48 -19.64
C GLY A 116 -8.39 16.53 -18.12
N PHE A 117 -8.49 15.36 -17.47
CA PHE A 117 -8.73 15.29 -16.02
C PHE A 117 -7.48 15.54 -15.18
N ILE A 118 -6.28 15.39 -15.76
CA ILE A 118 -5.01 15.62 -15.08
C ILE A 118 -4.56 17.06 -15.29
N LYS A 119 -4.20 17.72 -14.19
CA LYS A 119 -3.65 19.08 -14.18
C LYS A 119 -2.31 19.08 -13.45
N THR A 120 -1.41 19.94 -13.89
CA THR A 120 -0.11 20.13 -13.24
C THR A 120 -0.07 21.49 -12.54
N ARG A 121 0.63 21.57 -11.40
CA ARG A 121 0.95 22.83 -10.73
C ARG A 121 2.35 22.73 -10.12
N THR A 122 3.03 23.84 -10.03
CA THR A 122 4.30 23.94 -9.30
C THR A 122 4.01 23.95 -7.80
N ILE A 123 4.73 23.13 -7.06
CA ILE A 123 4.71 23.10 -5.59
C ILE A 123 6.13 23.29 -5.06
N SER A 124 6.26 23.80 -3.83
CA SER A 124 7.51 23.78 -3.08
C SER A 124 7.50 22.57 -2.14
N GLN A 125 8.59 21.81 -2.14
CA GLN A 125 8.74 20.64 -1.30
C GLN A 125 10.17 20.58 -0.76
N ALA A 126 10.35 20.12 0.48
CA ALA A 126 11.67 19.93 1.06
C ALA A 126 12.46 18.86 0.30
N PHE A 127 13.72 19.14 0.04
CA PHE A 127 14.62 18.27 -0.69
C PHE A 127 15.85 17.94 0.17
N ASP A 128 16.18 16.67 0.30
CA ASP A 128 17.39 16.19 0.95
C ASP A 128 18.52 16.10 -0.11
N PRO A 129 19.54 16.97 -0.06
CA PRO A 129 20.60 16.99 -1.05
C PRO A 129 21.57 15.79 -0.91
N GLU A 130 21.68 15.18 0.28
CA GLU A 130 22.55 14.03 0.51
C GLU A 130 21.92 12.77 -0.07
N LYS A 131 20.64 12.55 0.19
CA LYS A 131 19.88 11.42 -0.34
C LYS A 131 19.32 11.68 -1.75
N LYS A 132 19.45 12.91 -2.26
CA LYS A 132 18.95 13.35 -3.58
C LYS A 132 17.49 13.03 -3.81
N MET A 133 16.64 13.26 -2.80
CA MET A 133 15.22 12.95 -2.85
C MET A 133 14.35 14.03 -2.21
N PHE A 134 13.12 14.17 -2.70
CA PHE A 134 12.10 14.96 -2.04
C PHE A 134 11.59 14.24 -0.79
N LEU A 135 11.42 14.98 0.30
CA LEU A 135 10.96 14.43 1.57
C LEU A 135 9.44 14.52 1.66
N PRO A 136 8.74 13.42 1.96
CA PRO A 136 7.35 13.47 2.41
C PRO A 136 7.23 14.26 3.71
N ASP A 137 6.13 14.99 3.89
CA ASP A 137 5.93 15.92 5.02
C ASP A 137 6.07 15.25 6.39
N ARG A 138 5.74 13.97 6.51
CA ARG A 138 5.96 13.16 7.73
C ARG A 138 7.42 12.94 8.13
N PHE A 139 8.38 13.21 7.24
CA PHE A 139 9.83 13.16 7.54
C PHE A 139 10.41 14.53 7.80
N ILE A 140 9.59 15.57 7.73
CA ILE A 140 9.96 16.95 8.01
C ILE A 140 9.42 17.28 9.39
N ARG A 141 10.32 17.75 10.26
CA ARG A 141 9.96 18.25 11.59
C ARG A 141 10.51 19.65 11.80
N GLY A 142 9.74 20.46 12.48
CA GLY A 142 10.14 21.84 12.71
C GLY A 142 9.22 22.58 13.66
N GLU A 143 9.40 23.89 13.73
CA GLU A 143 8.54 24.77 14.49
C GLU A 143 7.34 25.20 13.63
N CYS A 144 6.14 25.12 14.19
CA CYS A 144 4.93 25.53 13.50
C CYS A 144 4.95 27.06 13.22
N PRO A 145 4.84 27.50 11.97
CA PRO A 145 4.89 28.93 11.63
C PRO A 145 3.68 29.71 12.16
N LYS A 146 2.61 29.05 12.59
CA LYS A 146 1.40 29.68 13.08
C LYS A 146 1.39 29.85 14.61
N CYS A 147 1.80 28.84 15.37
CA CYS A 147 1.70 28.84 16.83
C CYS A 147 3.05 28.73 17.55
N GLY A 148 4.17 28.49 16.84
CA GLY A 148 5.49 28.32 17.44
C GLY A 148 5.72 27.00 18.17
N ALA A 149 4.79 26.03 18.08
CA ALA A 149 4.97 24.71 18.69
C ALA A 149 6.13 23.99 17.99
N LYS A 150 7.03 23.43 18.79
CA LYS A 150 8.22 22.69 18.28
C LYS A 150 7.85 21.25 17.91
N ASP A 151 8.72 20.63 17.10
CA ASP A 151 8.63 19.22 16.69
C ASP A 151 7.31 18.84 16.00
N GLN A 152 6.76 19.76 15.22
CA GLN A 152 5.55 19.50 14.42
C GLN A 152 5.88 18.96 13.03
N TYR A 153 4.97 18.18 12.45
CA TYR A 153 5.11 17.68 11.08
C TYR A 153 4.98 18.79 10.03
N GLY A 154 5.55 18.55 8.83
CA GLY A 154 5.57 19.56 7.78
C GLY A 154 4.20 19.92 7.20
N ASP A 155 3.22 19.02 7.32
CA ASP A 155 1.86 19.16 6.78
C ASP A 155 0.80 19.42 7.84
N ASN A 156 1.09 19.13 9.11
CA ASN A 156 0.12 19.23 10.19
C ASN A 156 0.73 19.67 11.51
N CYS A 157 0.06 20.57 12.20
CA CYS A 157 0.39 20.94 13.56
C CYS A 157 -0.62 20.33 14.54
N GLU A 158 -0.12 19.49 15.45
CA GLU A 158 -0.97 18.84 16.46
C GLU A 158 -1.37 19.80 17.61
N SER A 159 -0.78 21.00 17.65
CA SER A 159 -1.02 21.98 18.71
C SER A 159 -1.98 23.11 18.33
N CYS A 160 -2.24 23.35 17.04
CA CYS A 160 -3.15 24.38 16.58
C CYS A 160 -3.97 24.01 15.36
#